data_fa2f30e71cafbd9eecd6c72ed42f3436
#
_entry.id   fa2f30e71cafbd9eecd6c72ed42f3436
#
_cell.length_a   1.000
_cell.length_b   1.000
_cell.length_c   1.000
_cell.angle_alpha   90.00
_cell.angle_beta   90.00
_cell.angle_gamma   90.00
#
_symmetry.space_group_name_H-M   'P 1'
#
loop_
_entity.id
_entity.type
_entity.pdbx_description
1 polymer ?
#
loop_
_entity_poly.entity_id
_entity_poly.type
_entity_poly.pdbx_seq_one_letter_code
_entity_poly.pdbx_strand_id
1 'polypeptide(L)'
;MLRKITILIILLGISLGSFSDVVFLKNGDRISGDIKQIWGNILIIEPQYSDPIEIDRDIVVGIESDKMLAIELDGSRETPYFISRSFEEGRAILNSDEAKSDVSLNSIKRAEEIKDFDWNINFDLGSTLSRGNTDSQTTNLQWDGNLVIKDHRIKSDLFISREEVDGEKTKAKDRINL
;
A
#
# COMPACT_ATOMS: atom_id res chain seq x y z
N MET A 1 11.35 -27.95 -49.92
CA MET A 1 11.48 -28.58 -48.60
C MET A 1 11.38 -27.49 -47.55
N LEU A 2 10.18 -27.25 -47.01
CA LEU A 2 9.97 -26.29 -45.90
C LEU A 2 10.17 -27.03 -44.59
N ARG A 3 11.26 -26.69 -43.87
CA ARG A 3 11.44 -27.17 -42.49
C ARG A 3 10.47 -26.39 -41.58
N LYS A 4 9.45 -27.08 -41.09
CA LYS A 4 8.59 -26.60 -40.03
C LYS A 4 9.41 -26.51 -38.74
N ILE A 5 9.75 -25.29 -38.32
CA ILE A 5 10.33 -25.04 -37.01
C ILE A 5 9.15 -24.99 -36.06
N THR A 6 8.90 -26.06 -35.34
CA THR A 6 7.96 -26.10 -34.23
C THR A 6 8.65 -25.44 -33.02
N ILE A 7 8.29 -24.21 -32.75
CA ILE A 7 8.70 -23.54 -31.52
C ILE A 7 7.85 -24.14 -30.39
N LEU A 8 8.44 -25.06 -29.65
CA LEU A 8 7.91 -25.58 -28.41
C LEU A 8 8.09 -24.47 -27.36
N ILE A 9 7.07 -23.66 -27.16
CA ILE A 9 6.99 -22.71 -26.02
C ILE A 9 6.77 -23.58 -24.79
N ILE A 10 7.85 -23.89 -24.11
CA ILE A 10 7.79 -24.42 -22.75
C ILE A 10 7.27 -23.26 -21.89
N LEU A 11 5.96 -23.26 -21.65
CA LEU A 11 5.36 -22.46 -20.58
C LEU A 11 5.89 -23.06 -19.27
N LEU A 12 7.06 -22.60 -18.86
CA LEU A 12 7.51 -22.81 -17.49
C LEU A 12 6.51 -22.03 -16.63
N GLY A 13 5.53 -22.74 -16.12
CA GLY A 13 4.64 -22.22 -15.08
C GLY A 13 5.49 -21.90 -13.86
N ILE A 14 6.00 -20.69 -13.81
CA ILE A 14 6.50 -20.10 -12.57
C ILE A 14 5.25 -19.94 -11.73
N SER A 15 4.92 -20.93 -10.92
CA SER A 15 4.04 -20.74 -9.78
C SER A 15 4.79 -19.72 -8.89
N LEU A 16 4.48 -18.45 -9.06
CA LEU A 16 4.75 -17.44 -8.06
C LEU A 16 4.01 -17.96 -6.83
N GLY A 17 4.74 -18.62 -5.93
CA GLY A 17 4.21 -18.96 -4.63
C GLY A 17 3.66 -17.63 -4.08
N SER A 18 2.35 -17.56 -3.93
CA SER A 18 1.72 -16.46 -3.23
C SER A 18 2.16 -16.60 -1.80
N PHE A 19 3.29 -15.98 -1.48
CA PHE A 19 3.68 -15.80 -0.10
C PHE A 19 2.59 -14.92 0.50
N SER A 20 2.11 -15.30 1.66
CA SER A 20 1.01 -14.64 2.32
C SER A 20 1.24 -14.78 3.81
N ASP A 21 1.05 -13.70 4.53
CA ASP A 21 1.10 -13.74 5.97
C ASP A 21 0.01 -14.68 6.49
N VAL A 22 0.23 -15.30 7.65
CA VAL A 22 -0.70 -16.25 8.27
C VAL A 22 -0.91 -15.90 9.75
N VAL A 23 -2.16 -15.77 10.13
CA VAL A 23 -2.59 -15.61 11.51
C VAL A 23 -3.22 -16.91 12.00
N PHE A 24 -2.77 -17.42 13.13
CA PHE A 24 -3.25 -18.64 13.77
C PHE A 24 -4.12 -18.27 14.97
N LEU A 25 -5.31 -18.87 15.04
CA LEU A 25 -6.31 -18.58 16.07
C LEU A 25 -6.42 -19.71 17.10
N LYS A 26 -6.90 -19.39 18.31
CA LYS A 26 -7.13 -20.34 19.42
C LYS A 26 -8.04 -21.50 19.07
N ASN A 27 -9.00 -21.28 18.16
CA ASN A 27 -9.93 -22.32 17.70
C ASN A 27 -9.32 -23.28 16.66
N GLY A 28 -8.04 -23.07 16.28
CA GLY A 28 -7.32 -23.83 15.28
C GLY A 28 -7.45 -23.32 13.85
N ASP A 29 -8.23 -22.27 13.61
CA ASP A 29 -8.36 -21.66 12.31
C ASP A 29 -7.07 -20.91 11.90
N ARG A 30 -6.91 -20.75 10.58
CA ARG A 30 -5.84 -19.98 9.96
C ARG A 30 -6.44 -19.01 8.98
N ILE A 31 -6.00 -17.77 9.06
CA ILE A 31 -6.38 -16.74 8.09
C ILE A 31 -5.12 -16.34 7.36
N SER A 32 -5.13 -16.49 6.03
CA SER A 32 -4.04 -16.10 5.15
C SER A 32 -4.40 -14.82 4.42
N GLY A 33 -3.46 -13.90 4.35
CA GLY A 33 -3.64 -12.59 3.72
C GLY A 33 -2.46 -11.69 4.01
N ASP A 34 -2.57 -10.44 3.67
CA ASP A 34 -1.59 -9.41 4.01
C ASP A 34 -1.90 -8.79 5.37
N ILE A 35 -0.99 -8.90 6.34
CA ILE A 35 -1.11 -8.18 7.59
C ILE A 35 -0.86 -6.69 7.30
N LYS A 36 -1.91 -5.90 7.49
CA LYS A 36 -1.87 -4.45 7.28
C LYS A 36 -1.42 -3.71 8.52
N GLN A 37 -1.92 -4.15 9.67
CA GLN A 37 -1.67 -3.44 10.91
C GLN A 37 -1.92 -4.34 12.14
N ILE A 38 -1.09 -4.16 13.14
CA ILE A 38 -1.36 -4.57 14.53
C ILE A 38 -1.31 -3.31 15.37
N TRP A 39 -2.39 -2.99 16.07
CA TRP A 39 -2.45 -1.84 16.96
C TRP A 39 -3.40 -2.09 18.13
N GLY A 40 -2.91 -1.86 19.33
CA GLY A 40 -3.68 -2.15 20.55
C GLY A 40 -4.13 -3.61 20.59
N ASN A 41 -5.42 -3.86 20.69
CA ASN A 41 -6.00 -5.20 20.72
C ASN A 41 -6.50 -5.71 19.38
N ILE A 42 -6.20 -5.02 18.27
CA ILE A 42 -6.70 -5.34 16.94
C ILE A 42 -5.54 -5.72 16.02
N LEU A 43 -5.72 -6.79 15.26
CA LEU A 43 -4.91 -7.18 14.11
C LEU A 43 -5.78 -7.08 12.85
N ILE A 44 -5.29 -6.36 11.84
CA ILE A 44 -5.97 -6.24 10.55
C ILE A 44 -5.20 -7.05 9.51
N ILE A 45 -5.88 -7.99 8.89
CA ILE A 45 -5.38 -8.82 7.78
C ILE A 45 -6.30 -8.69 6.59
N GLU A 46 -5.75 -8.56 5.39
CA GLU A 46 -6.48 -8.49 4.13
C GLU A 46 -6.28 -9.77 3.32
N PRO A 47 -7.26 -10.70 3.35
CA PRO A 47 -7.25 -11.88 2.50
C PRO A 47 -7.43 -11.50 1.03
N GLN A 48 -6.90 -12.30 0.09
CA GLN A 48 -7.05 -12.05 -1.35
C GLN A 48 -8.50 -12.13 -1.86
N TYR A 49 -9.39 -12.68 -1.07
CA TYR A 49 -10.79 -12.97 -1.47
C TYR A 49 -11.83 -12.13 -0.72
N SER A 50 -11.42 -11.25 0.17
CA SER A 50 -12.34 -10.40 0.94
C SER A 50 -11.72 -9.05 1.28
N ASP A 51 -12.55 -8.11 1.73
CA ASP A 51 -12.11 -6.88 2.37
C ASP A 51 -11.29 -7.19 3.65
N PRO A 52 -10.53 -6.22 4.18
CA PRO A 52 -9.77 -6.38 5.41
C PRO A 52 -10.62 -6.90 6.58
N ILE A 53 -10.09 -7.85 7.32
CA ILE A 53 -10.72 -8.48 8.48
C ILE A 53 -10.03 -7.97 9.74
N GLU A 54 -10.83 -7.51 10.70
CA GLU A 54 -10.36 -7.16 12.03
C GLU A 54 -10.43 -8.38 12.96
N ILE A 55 -9.31 -8.70 13.59
CA ILE A 55 -9.18 -9.86 14.50
C ILE A 55 -8.80 -9.33 15.88
N ASP A 56 -9.54 -9.77 16.90
CA ASP A 56 -9.16 -9.54 18.29
C ASP A 56 -7.87 -10.32 18.59
N ARG A 57 -6.84 -9.62 19.06
CA ARG A 57 -5.55 -10.23 19.38
C ARG A 57 -5.60 -11.26 20.50
N ASP A 58 -6.60 -11.17 21.37
CA ASP A 58 -6.77 -12.13 22.47
C ASP A 58 -7.05 -13.55 21.97
N ILE A 59 -7.54 -13.71 20.74
CA ILE A 59 -7.76 -15.02 20.12
C ILE A 59 -6.61 -15.45 19.21
N VAL A 60 -5.57 -14.63 19.01
CA VAL A 60 -4.41 -14.95 18.19
C VAL A 60 -3.37 -15.72 19.00
N VAL A 61 -2.95 -16.88 18.50
CA VAL A 61 -1.93 -17.74 19.15
C VAL A 61 -0.61 -17.79 18.37
N GLY A 62 -0.58 -17.31 17.14
CA GLY A 62 0.63 -17.25 16.34
C GLY A 62 0.48 -16.36 15.12
N ILE A 63 1.60 -15.81 14.67
CA ILE A 63 1.69 -14.98 13.45
C ILE A 63 2.92 -15.45 12.68
N GLU A 64 2.78 -15.49 11.37
CA GLU A 64 3.87 -15.73 10.43
C GLU A 64 3.76 -14.71 9.30
N SER A 65 4.84 -13.98 8.98
CA SER A 65 4.87 -13.02 7.89
C SER A 65 5.93 -13.41 6.86
N ASP A 66 5.59 -13.27 5.60
CA ASP A 66 6.50 -13.48 4.47
C ASP A 66 7.27 -12.23 4.08
N LYS A 67 6.92 -11.09 4.67
CA LYS A 67 7.54 -9.78 4.47
C LYS A 67 7.96 -9.16 5.79
N MET A 68 8.88 -8.21 5.72
CA MET A 68 9.25 -7.42 6.89
C MET A 68 8.10 -6.49 7.25
N LEU A 69 7.79 -6.45 8.55
CA LEU A 69 6.88 -5.48 9.15
C LEU A 69 7.69 -4.53 10.04
N ALA A 70 7.32 -3.26 10.05
CA ALA A 70 7.84 -2.30 10.99
C ALA A 70 7.19 -2.56 12.35
N ILE A 71 7.96 -3.06 13.32
CA ILE A 71 7.47 -3.54 14.62
C ILE A 71 7.98 -2.65 15.73
N GLU A 72 7.06 -2.20 16.58
CA GLU A 72 7.33 -1.53 17.84
C GLU A 72 7.05 -2.49 19.00
N LEU A 73 8.07 -2.77 19.79
CA LEU A 73 7.96 -3.49 21.05
C LEU A 73 7.88 -2.51 22.23
N ASP A 74 7.52 -2.99 23.40
CA ASP A 74 7.48 -2.19 24.63
C ASP A 74 8.80 -1.42 24.84
N GLY A 75 8.73 -0.09 24.74
CA GLY A 75 9.84 0.82 25.00
C GLY A 75 10.93 0.86 23.91
N SER A 76 10.72 0.23 22.76
CA SER A 76 11.67 0.23 21.66
C SER A 76 11.23 1.19 20.53
N ARG A 77 12.19 1.50 19.66
CA ARG A 77 11.88 2.14 18.38
C ARG A 77 11.31 1.10 17.41
N GLU A 78 10.49 1.55 16.51
CA GLU A 78 10.00 0.78 15.38
C GLU A 78 11.17 0.25 14.54
N THR A 79 11.22 -1.06 14.35
CA THR A 79 12.31 -1.75 13.66
C THR A 79 11.72 -2.79 12.70
N PRO A 80 12.32 -2.98 11.50
CA PRO A 80 11.90 -4.01 10.56
C PRO A 80 12.21 -5.43 11.05
N TYR A 81 11.20 -6.31 11.05
CA TYR A 81 11.35 -7.73 11.37
C TYR A 81 10.48 -8.60 10.46
N PHE A 82 10.99 -9.78 10.10
CA PHE A 82 10.15 -10.90 9.73
C PHE A 82 9.58 -11.55 10.99
N ILE A 83 8.31 -11.95 10.94
CA ILE A 83 7.68 -12.69 12.03
C ILE A 83 7.62 -14.15 11.62
N SER A 84 8.15 -15.04 12.46
CA SER A 84 7.98 -16.48 12.33
C SER A 84 7.20 -17.01 13.53
N ARG A 85 6.41 -18.05 13.30
CA ARG A 85 5.68 -18.71 14.37
C ARG A 85 6.65 -19.32 15.38
N SER A 86 6.39 -19.12 16.67
CA SER A 86 7.06 -19.84 17.74
C SER A 86 6.41 -21.21 17.96
N PHE A 87 7.13 -22.15 18.59
CA PHE A 87 6.57 -23.43 19.04
C PHE A 87 5.61 -23.26 20.21
N GLU A 88 5.75 -22.17 20.98
CA GLU A 88 4.89 -21.83 22.10
C GLU A 88 3.75 -20.92 21.62
N GLU A 89 2.51 -21.23 22.01
CA GLU A 89 1.35 -20.39 21.73
C GLU A 89 1.48 -19.02 22.40
N GLY A 90 1.00 -17.99 21.74
CA GLY A 90 1.09 -16.61 22.22
C GLY A 90 2.48 -15.98 22.09
N ARG A 91 3.41 -16.64 21.40
CA ARG A 91 4.75 -16.13 21.12
C ARG A 91 5.05 -16.05 19.64
N ALA A 92 5.99 -15.20 19.30
CA ALA A 92 6.51 -15.05 17.95
C ALA A 92 8.04 -14.91 17.95
N ILE A 93 8.66 -15.36 16.89
CA ILE A 93 10.08 -15.19 16.65
C ILE A 93 10.24 -14.01 15.69
N LEU A 94 10.86 -12.94 16.17
CA LEU A 94 11.24 -11.79 15.35
C LEU A 94 12.64 -12.00 14.80
N ASN A 95 12.76 -11.95 13.47
CA ASN A 95 14.02 -12.11 12.78
C ASN A 95 14.37 -10.81 12.06
N SER A 96 15.55 -10.25 12.33
CA SER A 96 16.18 -9.19 11.56
C SER A 96 17.56 -9.64 11.08
N ASP A 97 18.22 -8.81 10.28
CA ASP A 97 19.57 -9.10 9.80
C ASP A 97 20.59 -9.24 10.94
N GLU A 98 20.33 -8.61 12.10
CA GLU A 98 21.27 -8.52 13.22
C GLU A 98 20.89 -9.43 14.38
N ALA A 99 19.62 -9.78 14.56
CA ALA A 99 19.15 -10.48 15.74
C ALA A 99 17.91 -11.35 15.49
N LYS A 100 17.82 -12.40 16.31
CA LYS A 100 16.65 -13.25 16.43
C LYS A 100 16.17 -13.22 17.87
N SER A 101 14.90 -12.88 18.08
CA SER A 101 14.31 -12.75 19.41
C SER A 101 12.98 -13.49 19.48
N ASP A 102 12.79 -14.29 20.52
CA ASP A 102 11.48 -14.91 20.82
C ASP A 102 10.75 -14.01 21.81
N VAL A 103 9.60 -13.48 21.41
CA VAL A 103 8.86 -12.48 22.17
C VAL A 103 7.40 -12.91 22.35
N SER A 104 6.76 -12.40 23.41
CA SER A 104 5.30 -12.54 23.55
C SER A 104 4.59 -11.73 22.47
N LEU A 105 3.54 -12.26 21.87
CA LEU A 105 2.69 -11.48 20.94
C LEU A 105 2.15 -10.21 21.59
N ASN A 106 1.91 -10.23 22.91
CA ASN A 106 1.41 -9.07 23.64
C ASN A 106 2.45 -7.94 23.79
N SER A 107 3.75 -8.25 23.64
CA SER A 107 4.81 -7.22 23.65
C SER A 107 4.89 -6.43 22.36
N ILE A 108 4.29 -6.89 21.28
CA ILE A 108 4.17 -6.16 20.04
C ILE A 108 3.10 -5.07 20.23
N LYS A 109 3.50 -3.83 20.33
CA LYS A 109 2.55 -2.70 20.48
C LYS A 109 1.97 -2.27 19.17
N ARG A 110 2.81 -2.29 18.15
CA ARG A 110 2.46 -1.91 16.80
C ARG A 110 3.23 -2.77 15.81
N ALA A 111 2.59 -3.14 14.74
CA ALA A 111 3.24 -3.64 13.54
C ALA A 111 2.50 -3.11 12.33
N GLU A 112 3.24 -2.65 11.34
CA GLU A 112 2.68 -2.11 10.10
C GLU A 112 3.48 -2.60 8.90
N GLU A 113 2.81 -2.67 7.77
CA GLU A 113 3.45 -2.94 6.50
C GLU A 113 4.44 -1.83 6.16
N ILE A 114 5.68 -2.22 5.84
CA ILE A 114 6.69 -1.27 5.35
C ILE A 114 6.35 -0.94 3.92
N LYS A 115 5.88 0.28 3.69
CA LYS A 115 5.63 0.79 2.36
C LYS A 115 6.92 1.31 1.76
N ASP A 116 7.41 0.66 0.71
CA ASP A 116 8.58 1.15 -0.03
C ASP A 116 8.31 2.50 -0.70
N PHE A 117 7.06 2.74 -1.06
CA PHE A 117 6.60 4.01 -1.60
C PHE A 117 5.12 4.25 -1.27
N ASP A 118 4.76 5.51 -1.14
CA ASP A 118 3.38 5.98 -1.03
C ASP A 118 3.15 7.05 -2.09
N TRP A 119 2.04 6.96 -2.81
CA TRP A 119 1.73 7.92 -3.86
C TRP A 119 0.26 8.33 -3.81
N ASN A 120 0.04 9.59 -4.09
CA ASN A 120 -1.29 10.16 -4.22
C ASN A 120 -1.31 11.08 -5.44
N ILE A 121 -2.28 10.88 -6.31
CA ILE A 121 -2.51 11.72 -7.48
C ILE A 121 -3.96 12.19 -7.44
N ASN A 122 -4.14 13.51 -7.49
CA ASN A 122 -5.43 14.15 -7.66
C ASN A 122 -5.49 14.81 -9.02
N PHE A 123 -6.61 14.68 -9.67
CA PHE A 123 -6.87 15.27 -10.97
C PHE A 123 -8.24 15.95 -10.95
N ASP A 124 -8.25 17.25 -11.24
CA ASP A 124 -9.46 18.06 -11.29
C ASP A 124 -9.62 18.70 -12.65
N LEU A 125 -10.79 18.55 -13.25
CA LEU A 125 -11.19 19.19 -14.48
C LEU A 125 -12.49 19.97 -14.22
N GLY A 126 -12.44 21.27 -14.38
CA GLY A 126 -13.58 22.15 -14.25
C GLY A 126 -13.83 22.99 -15.50
N SER A 127 -15.08 23.19 -15.87
CA SER A 127 -15.47 24.15 -16.89
C SER A 127 -16.67 24.95 -16.42
N THR A 128 -16.58 26.27 -16.57
CA THR A 128 -17.64 27.20 -16.23
C THR A 128 -18.06 27.94 -17.50
N LEU A 129 -19.34 27.92 -17.79
CA LEU A 129 -19.98 28.62 -18.91
C LEU A 129 -20.88 29.71 -18.35
N SER A 130 -20.68 30.94 -18.76
CA SER A 130 -21.56 32.06 -18.47
C SER A 130 -22.09 32.63 -19.76
N ARG A 131 -23.41 32.77 -19.88
CA ARG A 131 -24.08 33.30 -21.05
C ARG A 131 -24.94 34.51 -20.68
N GLY A 132 -24.85 35.54 -21.48
CA GLY A 132 -25.59 36.78 -21.22
C GLY A 132 -25.29 37.82 -22.26
N ASN A 133 -25.05 39.06 -21.81
CA ASN A 133 -24.63 40.15 -22.70
C ASN A 133 -23.18 39.96 -23.21
N THR A 134 -22.44 39.07 -22.56
CA THR A 134 -21.11 38.59 -22.94
C THR A 134 -21.04 37.12 -22.63
N ASP A 135 -20.68 36.29 -23.58
CA ASP A 135 -20.51 34.85 -23.37
C ASP A 135 -19.06 34.56 -22.92
N SER A 136 -18.90 33.90 -21.82
CA SER A 136 -17.58 33.51 -21.32
C SER A 136 -17.51 32.02 -20.95
N GLN A 137 -16.38 31.41 -21.29
CA GLN A 137 -16.06 30.04 -20.94
C GLN A 137 -14.70 29.99 -20.26
N THR A 138 -14.63 29.39 -19.08
CA THR A 138 -13.38 29.13 -18.38
C THR A 138 -13.24 27.63 -18.20
N THR A 139 -12.10 27.08 -18.65
CA THR A 139 -11.72 25.68 -18.43
C THR A 139 -10.46 25.61 -17.61
N ASN A 140 -10.50 24.84 -16.52
CA ASN A 140 -9.39 24.63 -15.62
C ASN A 140 -9.04 23.15 -15.56
N LEU A 141 -7.77 22.85 -15.62
CA LEU A 141 -7.19 21.55 -15.39
C LEU A 141 -6.18 21.70 -14.24
N GLN A 142 -6.32 20.85 -13.24
CA GLN A 142 -5.37 20.77 -12.14
C GLN A 142 -4.95 19.32 -11.94
N TRP A 143 -3.67 19.14 -11.68
CA TRP A 143 -3.09 17.88 -11.22
C TRP A 143 -2.19 18.18 -10.03
N ASP A 144 -2.31 17.37 -9.00
CA ASP A 144 -1.45 17.36 -7.82
C ASP A 144 -0.96 15.92 -7.61
N GLY A 145 0.35 15.73 -7.64
CA GLY A 145 1.01 14.45 -7.40
C GLY A 145 1.93 14.53 -6.19
N ASN A 146 1.89 13.52 -5.34
CA ASN A 146 2.81 13.35 -4.23
C ASN A 146 3.30 11.91 -4.23
N LEU A 147 4.61 11.72 -4.27
CA LEU A 147 5.29 10.45 -4.20
C LEU A 147 6.28 10.49 -3.02
N VAL A 148 6.15 9.55 -2.11
CA VAL A 148 7.07 9.36 -0.99
C VAL A 148 7.78 8.03 -1.21
N ILE A 149 9.12 8.06 -1.25
CA ILE A 149 9.98 6.89 -1.36
C ILE A 149 10.94 6.95 -0.19
N LYS A 150 10.74 6.09 0.81
CA LYS A 150 11.51 6.13 2.07
C LYS A 150 11.47 7.55 2.67
N ASP A 151 12.63 8.19 2.80
CA ASP A 151 12.78 9.53 3.37
C ASP A 151 12.64 10.67 2.32
N HIS A 152 12.44 10.30 1.05
CA HIS A 152 12.34 11.27 -0.04
C HIS A 152 10.89 11.53 -0.41
N ARG A 153 10.55 12.80 -0.58
CA ARG A 153 9.23 13.22 -1.04
C ARG A 153 9.38 14.05 -2.31
N ILE A 154 8.68 13.62 -3.35
CA ILE A 154 8.58 14.31 -4.63
C ILE A 154 7.15 14.83 -4.75
N LYS A 155 7.01 16.12 -5.01
CA LYS A 155 5.71 16.75 -5.26
C LYS A 155 5.72 17.32 -6.66
N SER A 156 4.62 17.16 -7.37
CA SER A 156 4.42 17.78 -8.69
C SER A 156 3.04 18.42 -8.73
N ASP A 157 2.93 19.63 -9.21
CA ASP A 157 1.65 20.26 -9.50
C ASP A 157 1.65 20.87 -10.90
N LEU A 158 0.52 20.71 -11.56
CA LEU A 158 0.22 21.30 -12.86
C LEU A 158 -1.12 22.01 -12.74
N PHE A 159 -1.16 23.25 -13.17
CA PHE A 159 -2.38 24.03 -13.32
C PHE A 159 -2.42 24.67 -14.70
N ILE A 160 -3.50 24.41 -15.42
CA ILE A 160 -3.78 24.99 -16.71
C ILE A 160 -5.14 25.68 -16.66
N SER A 161 -5.21 26.94 -17.02
CA SER A 161 -6.47 27.67 -17.14
C SER A 161 -6.56 28.34 -18.49
N ARG A 162 -7.72 28.21 -19.12
CA ARG A 162 -8.06 28.85 -20.39
C ARG A 162 -9.38 29.59 -20.24
N GLU A 163 -9.39 30.83 -20.67
CA GLU A 163 -10.57 31.67 -20.68
C GLU A 163 -10.83 32.18 -22.08
N GLU A 164 -12.05 32.00 -22.54
CA GLU A 164 -12.55 32.52 -23.82
C GLU A 164 -13.72 33.46 -23.53
N VAL A 165 -13.75 34.60 -24.19
CA VAL A 165 -14.84 35.61 -24.12
C VAL A 165 -15.30 35.90 -25.52
N ASP A 166 -16.60 35.73 -25.79
CA ASP A 166 -17.22 35.93 -27.13
C ASP A 166 -16.49 35.14 -28.25
N GLY A 167 -15.98 33.91 -27.86
CA GLY A 167 -15.25 33.03 -28.78
C GLY A 167 -13.78 33.40 -29.03
N GLU A 168 -13.28 34.44 -28.35
CA GLU A 168 -11.86 34.82 -28.41
C GLU A 168 -11.14 34.41 -27.14
N LYS A 169 -9.93 33.83 -27.28
CA LYS A 169 -9.07 33.47 -26.17
C LYS A 169 -8.53 34.70 -25.48
N THR A 170 -8.95 34.97 -24.26
CA THR A 170 -8.57 36.16 -23.54
C THR A 170 -7.46 35.93 -22.53
N LYS A 171 -7.41 34.76 -21.89
CA LYS A 171 -6.37 34.43 -20.91
C LYS A 171 -5.93 32.97 -21.00
N ALA A 172 -4.62 32.79 -20.84
CA ALA A 172 -4.01 31.49 -20.62
C ALA A 172 -3.07 31.59 -19.43
N LYS A 173 -3.18 30.64 -18.48
CA LYS A 173 -2.30 30.55 -17.32
C LYS A 173 -1.85 29.11 -17.16
N ASP A 174 -0.54 28.92 -17.18
CA ASP A 174 0.10 27.63 -16.96
C ASP A 174 1.06 27.75 -15.78
N ARG A 175 1.03 26.80 -14.90
CA ARG A 175 1.98 26.65 -13.78
C ARG A 175 2.35 25.20 -13.67
N ILE A 176 3.64 24.92 -13.63
CA ILE A 176 4.20 23.58 -13.41
C ILE A 176 5.25 23.74 -12.33
N ASN A 177 5.16 22.94 -11.27
CA ASN A 177 6.18 22.81 -10.22
C ASN A 177 6.54 21.33 -10.06
N LEU A 178 7.80 21.09 -9.73
CA LEU A 178 8.39 19.78 -9.49
C LEU A 178 9.14 19.80 -8.17
#